data_26a2179ca80c954fdee9efdc7b77165d
#
_entry.id   26a2179ca80c954fdee9efdc7b77165d
#
_cell.length_a   1.000
_cell.length_b   1.000
_cell.length_c   1.000
_cell.angle_alpha   90.00
_cell.angle_beta   90.00
_cell.angle_gamma   90.00
#
_symmetry.space_group_name_H-M   'P 1'
#
loop_
_entity.id
_entity.type
_entity.pdbx_description
1 polymer ?
#
loop_
_entity_poly.entity_id
_entity_poly.type
_entity_poly.pdbx_seq_one_letter_code
_entity_poly.pdbx_strand_id
1 'polypeptide(L)'
;MSSVIRMTALAAVLGAAAGCAVVPLDESAEGVADRVSERVSVSPAWPPAAGESEAAPAIPEPLTLPAALEIAFTRNPDIRRQYASLGIARADLMDAARISNPTLSLEWLNPNTGGRDQTSQGISTSFTDLLLLPARRRLSAAEFRRIELAVGSKLVALAHEVETAWYAHVGALQVAAMRDAVAEAARNEAALARRFHEAGNISRLQFDLQQAAAARAGIESLRARSDVAASRARLADLLGLAAKAEWRTVDRLSMPPDTAQSRDELISRALSQRLDLAALREEVTVLEDALGVTGRWRLLGTVEAGYRQEREVDGSKLRGPTLNLELPFFNQGQGAVARAEAQLLDARARAESLALVVENEVTTAAEQLALARETSARYHDELLPSTTSAVARQQERVNYMLVGVFDLLRTKREQYDAWQGYFESVRDYWIARTALRAATGGLLPGDEETLPMTVGADEISGETP
;
A
#
# COMPACT_ATOMS: atom_id res chain seq x y z
N MET A 1 -46.71 -47.43 7.95
CA MET A 1 -45.42 -47.24 8.66
C MET A 1 -44.22 -46.95 7.73
N SER A 2 -44.21 -47.36 6.44
CA SER A 2 -43.04 -47.14 5.55
C SER A 2 -42.91 -45.72 4.97
N SER A 3 -43.96 -44.91 4.87
CA SER A 3 -43.91 -43.54 4.33
C SER A 3 -43.41 -42.50 5.34
N VAL A 4 -43.74 -42.68 6.62
CA VAL A 4 -43.31 -41.76 7.71
C VAL A 4 -41.81 -41.89 7.97
N ILE A 5 -41.27 -43.13 7.91
CA ILE A 5 -39.82 -43.38 8.08
C ILE A 5 -39.00 -42.75 6.89
N ARG A 6 -39.59 -42.74 5.69
CA ARG A 6 -38.92 -42.10 4.52
C ARG A 6 -38.94 -40.56 4.57
N MET A 7 -40.01 -39.97 5.10
CA MET A 7 -40.10 -38.53 5.32
C MET A 7 -39.16 -38.03 6.45
N THR A 8 -39.06 -38.80 7.54
CA THR A 8 -38.14 -38.45 8.63
C THR A 8 -36.66 -38.62 8.22
N ALA A 9 -36.33 -39.60 7.40
CA ALA A 9 -34.95 -39.73 6.85
C ALA A 9 -34.60 -38.60 5.89
N LEU A 10 -35.53 -38.14 5.06
CA LEU A 10 -35.32 -37.00 4.15
C LEU A 10 -35.21 -35.67 4.93
N ALA A 11 -35.98 -35.48 5.98
CA ALA A 11 -35.90 -34.30 6.85
C ALA A 11 -34.59 -34.28 7.68
N ALA A 12 -34.07 -35.44 8.09
CA ALA A 12 -32.77 -35.53 8.78
C ALA A 12 -31.58 -35.24 7.86
N VAL A 13 -31.65 -35.63 6.59
CA VAL A 13 -30.62 -35.31 5.57
C VAL A 13 -30.66 -33.82 5.21
N LEU A 14 -31.83 -33.19 5.10
CA LEU A 14 -31.98 -31.75 4.89
C LEU A 14 -31.58 -30.95 6.12
N GLY A 15 -31.77 -31.42 7.32
CA GLY A 15 -31.34 -30.79 8.56
C GLY A 15 -29.82 -30.84 8.78
N ALA A 16 -29.15 -31.88 8.29
CA ALA A 16 -27.68 -31.98 8.34
C ALA A 16 -26.97 -31.09 7.29
N ALA A 17 -27.68 -30.65 6.24
CA ALA A 17 -27.17 -29.73 5.24
C ALA A 17 -27.20 -28.24 5.66
N ALA A 18 -27.86 -27.90 6.78
CA ALA A 18 -28.00 -26.53 7.28
C ALA A 18 -26.79 -26.05 8.15
N GLY A 19 -25.65 -26.69 8.05
CA GLY A 19 -24.40 -26.22 8.64
C GLY A 19 -23.87 -25.04 7.83
N CYS A 20 -24.39 -23.83 8.06
CA CYS A 20 -23.73 -22.61 7.65
C CYS A 20 -22.40 -22.54 8.41
N ALA A 21 -21.36 -23.11 7.85
CA ALA A 21 -19.99 -22.84 8.28
C ALA A 21 -19.68 -21.39 7.87
N VAL A 22 -19.88 -20.47 8.80
CA VAL A 22 -19.33 -19.11 8.69
C VAL A 22 -17.83 -19.26 8.67
N VAL A 23 -17.19 -18.70 7.65
CA VAL A 23 -15.74 -18.70 7.52
C VAL A 23 -15.19 -17.62 8.44
N PRO A 24 -14.44 -17.93 9.48
CA PRO A 24 -13.76 -16.89 10.25
C PRO A 24 -12.73 -16.22 9.34
N LEU A 25 -12.84 -14.91 9.14
CA LEU A 25 -11.88 -14.12 8.34
C LEU A 25 -10.63 -13.77 9.16
N ASP A 26 -10.72 -13.86 10.49
CA ASP A 26 -9.75 -13.33 11.43
C ASP A 26 -8.35 -13.96 11.33
N GLU A 27 -8.27 -15.31 11.26
CA GLU A 27 -6.97 -16.00 11.21
C GLU A 27 -6.10 -15.65 10.00
N SER A 28 -6.71 -15.34 8.85
CA SER A 28 -5.95 -14.97 7.63
C SER A 28 -5.48 -13.52 7.66
N ALA A 29 -6.20 -12.65 8.36
CA ALA A 29 -5.82 -11.26 8.56
C ALA A 29 -4.62 -11.14 9.53
N GLU A 30 -4.61 -11.94 10.60
CA GLU A 30 -3.48 -11.98 11.55
C GLU A 30 -2.17 -12.33 10.83
N GLY A 31 -2.16 -13.35 9.98
CA GLY A 31 -0.96 -13.74 9.24
C GLY A 31 -0.43 -12.66 8.28
N VAL A 32 -1.31 -11.83 7.71
CA VAL A 32 -0.91 -10.65 6.90
C VAL A 32 -0.42 -9.54 7.81
N ALA A 33 -1.13 -9.26 8.92
CA ALA A 33 -0.75 -8.23 9.88
C ALA A 33 0.65 -8.48 10.48
N ASP A 34 0.96 -9.71 10.84
CA ASP A 34 2.28 -10.09 11.35
C ASP A 34 3.40 -9.80 10.35
N ARG A 35 3.22 -10.22 9.08
CA ARG A 35 4.20 -9.96 8.01
C ARG A 35 4.39 -8.47 7.73
N VAL A 36 3.34 -7.67 7.87
CA VAL A 36 3.41 -6.22 7.68
C VAL A 36 4.08 -5.56 8.89
N SER A 37 3.78 -5.99 10.12
CA SER A 37 4.37 -5.43 11.35
C SER A 37 5.90 -5.61 11.42
N GLU A 38 6.43 -6.67 10.83
CA GLU A 38 7.88 -6.87 10.67
C GLU A 38 8.55 -5.83 9.75
N ARG A 39 7.77 -5.11 8.92
CA ARG A 39 8.23 -4.22 7.84
C ARG A 39 7.86 -2.76 8.04
N VAL A 40 6.89 -2.51 8.90
CA VAL A 40 6.36 -1.18 9.20
C VAL A 40 6.29 -1.03 10.72
N SER A 41 6.55 0.16 11.26
CA SER A 41 6.56 0.45 12.70
C SER A 41 5.21 0.28 13.41
N VAL A 42 4.16 -0.06 12.68
CA VAL A 42 2.78 -0.17 13.19
C VAL A 42 2.14 -1.43 12.62
N SER A 43 1.44 -2.20 13.46
CA SER A 43 0.68 -3.36 13.02
C SER A 43 -0.67 -2.91 12.41
N PRO A 44 -1.02 -3.36 11.19
CA PRO A 44 -2.33 -3.08 10.64
C PRO A 44 -3.41 -3.79 11.48
N ALA A 45 -4.39 -3.01 11.94
CA ALA A 45 -5.56 -3.56 12.59
C ALA A 45 -6.56 -4.08 11.53
N TRP A 46 -7.23 -5.21 11.82
CA TRP A 46 -8.35 -5.68 11.02
C TRP A 46 -9.50 -4.67 11.10
N PRO A 47 -10.03 -4.17 9.97
CA PRO A 47 -11.17 -3.27 10.03
C PRO A 47 -12.38 -4.03 10.59
N PRO A 48 -13.17 -3.43 11.50
CA PRO A 48 -14.38 -4.05 12.03
C PRO A 48 -15.35 -4.42 10.90
N ALA A 49 -16.11 -5.48 11.08
CA ALA A 49 -17.11 -5.91 10.12
C ALA A 49 -18.09 -4.77 9.79
N ALA A 50 -18.59 -4.74 8.54
CA ALA A 50 -19.52 -3.70 8.12
C ALA A 50 -20.78 -3.72 9.01
N GLY A 51 -20.95 -2.73 9.88
CA GLY A 51 -22.05 -2.64 10.87
C GLY A 51 -21.59 -2.52 12.31
N GLU A 52 -20.39 -2.91 12.65
CA GLU A 52 -19.78 -2.64 13.96
C GLU A 52 -19.07 -1.29 13.88
N SER A 53 -19.80 -0.24 14.23
CA SER A 53 -19.24 1.09 14.41
C SER A 53 -18.49 1.13 15.73
N GLU A 54 -17.29 0.61 15.76
CA GLU A 54 -16.33 1.10 16.74
C GLU A 54 -16.10 2.59 16.42
N ALA A 55 -16.31 3.42 17.44
CA ALA A 55 -16.08 4.85 17.28
C ALA A 55 -14.65 5.03 16.73
N ALA A 56 -14.56 5.54 15.50
CA ALA A 56 -13.27 5.71 14.83
C ALA A 56 -12.31 6.44 15.77
N PRO A 57 -11.08 5.94 16.01
CA PRO A 57 -10.15 6.49 16.99
C PRO A 57 -10.04 8.02 16.81
N ALA A 58 -10.06 8.77 17.91
CA ALA A 58 -9.88 10.21 17.86
C ALA A 58 -8.52 10.51 17.20
N ILE A 59 -8.48 11.54 16.35
CA ILE A 59 -7.22 11.96 15.73
C ILE A 59 -6.40 12.67 16.82
N PRO A 60 -5.21 12.16 17.18
CA PRO A 60 -4.39 12.81 18.20
C PRO A 60 -3.83 14.15 17.67
N GLU A 61 -3.69 15.10 18.56
CA GLU A 61 -2.99 16.37 18.29
C GLU A 61 -1.76 16.52 19.20
N PRO A 62 -0.56 16.61 18.61
CA PRO A 62 -0.24 16.57 17.18
C PRO A 62 -0.31 15.17 16.57
N LEU A 63 -0.66 15.09 15.26
CA LEU A 63 -0.65 13.87 14.49
C LEU A 63 0.80 13.44 14.20
N THR A 64 1.28 12.46 14.94
CA THR A 64 2.60 11.84 14.75
C THR A 64 2.57 10.85 13.58
N LEU A 65 3.75 10.48 13.07
CA LEU A 65 3.84 9.49 11.97
C LEU A 65 3.25 8.12 12.35
N PRO A 66 3.53 7.51 13.54
CA PRO A 66 2.89 6.27 13.94
C PRO A 66 1.36 6.38 14.00
N ALA A 67 0.83 7.46 14.57
CA ALA A 67 -0.62 7.67 14.62
C ALA A 67 -1.24 7.87 13.21
N ALA A 68 -0.52 8.50 12.28
CA ALA A 68 -0.97 8.63 10.89
C ALA A 68 -1.06 7.25 10.22
N LEU A 69 -0.09 6.37 10.45
CA LEU A 69 -0.12 4.99 9.94
C LEU A 69 -1.28 4.18 10.53
N GLU A 70 -1.54 4.26 11.85
CA GLU A 70 -2.68 3.60 12.49
C GLU A 70 -4.01 4.07 11.91
N ILE A 71 -4.17 5.38 11.72
CA ILE A 71 -5.37 5.96 11.11
C ILE A 71 -5.54 5.48 9.66
N ALA A 72 -4.47 5.46 8.88
CA ALA A 72 -4.51 4.96 7.51
C ALA A 72 -4.94 3.50 7.47
N PHE A 73 -4.36 2.63 8.30
CA PHE A 73 -4.72 1.21 8.34
C PHE A 73 -6.16 0.96 8.79
N THR A 74 -6.74 1.83 9.62
CA THR A 74 -8.11 1.64 10.10
C THR A 74 -9.18 2.31 9.22
N ARG A 75 -8.88 3.48 8.64
CA ARG A 75 -9.88 4.32 7.95
C ARG A 75 -9.81 4.27 6.43
N ASN A 76 -8.63 3.95 5.85
CA ASN A 76 -8.48 4.00 4.39
C ASN A 76 -9.37 2.95 3.70
N PRO A 77 -10.26 3.35 2.77
CA PRO A 77 -11.13 2.42 2.05
C PRO A 77 -10.38 1.38 1.21
N ASP A 78 -9.17 1.72 0.71
CA ASP A 78 -8.38 0.81 -0.10
C ASP A 78 -7.88 -0.39 0.70
N ILE A 79 -7.58 -0.21 1.99
CA ILE A 79 -7.25 -1.31 2.89
C ILE A 79 -8.43 -2.28 3.02
N ARG A 80 -9.65 -1.76 3.20
CA ARG A 80 -10.85 -2.61 3.23
C ARG A 80 -11.03 -3.42 1.95
N ARG A 81 -10.69 -2.84 0.78
CA ARG A 81 -10.69 -3.56 -0.50
C ARG A 81 -9.65 -4.69 -0.54
N GLN A 82 -8.44 -4.45 -0.01
CA GLN A 82 -7.41 -5.49 0.05
C GLN A 82 -7.86 -6.65 0.95
N TYR A 83 -8.41 -6.37 2.10
CA TYR A 83 -8.94 -7.41 2.97
C TYR A 83 -10.16 -8.14 2.36
N ALA A 84 -11.02 -7.46 1.61
CA ALA A 84 -12.09 -8.11 0.88
C ALA A 84 -11.56 -9.10 -0.17
N SER A 85 -10.46 -8.78 -0.85
CA SER A 85 -9.82 -9.71 -1.79
C SER A 85 -9.25 -10.96 -1.10
N LEU A 86 -8.74 -10.81 0.11
CA LEU A 86 -8.30 -11.93 0.94
C LEU A 86 -9.48 -12.83 1.34
N GLY A 87 -10.63 -12.22 1.70
CA GLY A 87 -11.87 -12.94 1.98
C GLY A 87 -12.37 -13.75 0.78
N ILE A 88 -12.32 -13.19 -0.42
CA ILE A 88 -12.67 -13.91 -1.66
C ILE A 88 -11.74 -15.10 -1.87
N ALA A 89 -10.42 -14.90 -1.76
CA ALA A 89 -9.45 -15.98 -1.93
C ALA A 89 -9.65 -17.11 -0.90
N ARG A 90 -10.03 -16.77 0.34
CA ARG A 90 -10.35 -17.76 1.37
C ARG A 90 -11.62 -18.54 1.03
N ALA A 91 -12.64 -17.89 0.50
CA ALA A 91 -13.86 -18.56 0.03
C ALA A 91 -13.54 -19.55 -1.11
N ASP A 92 -12.71 -19.13 -2.07
CA ASP A 92 -12.24 -19.98 -3.17
C ASP A 92 -11.45 -21.21 -2.66
N LEU A 93 -10.59 -21.02 -1.65
CA LEU A 93 -9.87 -22.10 -0.99
C LEU A 93 -10.85 -23.10 -0.34
N MET A 94 -11.88 -22.61 0.33
CA MET A 94 -12.88 -23.47 0.97
C MET A 94 -13.70 -24.26 -0.06
N ASP A 95 -14.09 -23.62 -1.15
CA ASP A 95 -14.85 -24.29 -2.21
C ASP A 95 -13.98 -25.34 -2.94
N ALA A 96 -12.73 -25.06 -3.20
CA ALA A 96 -11.79 -26.02 -3.75
C ALA A 96 -11.52 -27.22 -2.83
N ALA A 97 -11.67 -27.03 -1.51
CA ALA A 97 -11.50 -28.09 -0.52
C ALA A 97 -12.71 -29.00 -0.35
N ARG A 98 -13.85 -28.64 -0.95
CA ARG A 98 -15.11 -29.39 -0.83
C ARG A 98 -15.30 -30.37 -1.98
N ILE A 99 -16.06 -31.42 -1.68
CA ILE A 99 -16.52 -32.38 -2.70
C ILE A 99 -17.68 -31.73 -3.45
N SER A 100 -17.69 -31.89 -4.78
CA SER A 100 -18.81 -31.40 -5.61
C SER A 100 -20.11 -32.06 -5.22
N ASN A 101 -21.19 -31.27 -5.19
CA ASN A 101 -22.50 -31.78 -4.84
C ASN A 101 -22.98 -32.83 -5.82
N PRO A 102 -23.66 -33.91 -5.37
CA PRO A 102 -24.30 -34.87 -6.26
C PRO A 102 -25.40 -34.21 -7.07
N THR A 103 -25.53 -34.61 -8.32
CA THR A 103 -26.57 -34.15 -9.24
C THR A 103 -27.75 -35.12 -9.18
N LEU A 104 -28.94 -34.61 -8.88
CA LEU A 104 -30.21 -35.33 -8.99
C LEU A 104 -30.85 -35.05 -10.35
N SER A 105 -31.01 -36.08 -11.16
CA SER A 105 -31.70 -36.00 -12.46
C SER A 105 -33.14 -36.58 -12.32
N LEU A 106 -34.11 -35.82 -12.79
CA LEU A 106 -35.49 -36.21 -12.85
C LEU A 106 -35.99 -35.95 -14.26
N GLU A 107 -36.54 -36.98 -14.91
CA GLU A 107 -36.99 -36.90 -16.29
C GLU A 107 -38.40 -37.52 -16.42
N TRP A 108 -39.28 -36.84 -17.12
CA TRP A 108 -40.66 -37.29 -17.42
C TRP A 108 -40.86 -37.16 -18.93
N LEU A 109 -41.15 -38.27 -19.60
CA LEU A 109 -41.38 -38.33 -21.03
C LEU A 109 -42.77 -38.86 -21.30
N ASN A 110 -43.58 -38.13 -22.05
CA ASN A 110 -44.93 -38.55 -22.42
C ASN A 110 -44.91 -39.20 -23.81
N PRO A 111 -45.35 -40.42 -23.98
CA PRO A 111 -45.42 -41.05 -25.26
C PRO A 111 -46.54 -40.46 -26.13
N ASN A 112 -46.23 -40.08 -27.40
CA ASN A 112 -47.23 -39.55 -28.33
C ASN A 112 -48.30 -40.55 -28.76
N THR A 113 -48.12 -41.82 -28.46
CA THR A 113 -49.03 -42.94 -28.89
C THR A 113 -50.00 -43.33 -27.81
N GLY A 114 -50.09 -42.59 -26.70
CA GLY A 114 -50.86 -42.94 -25.51
C GLY A 114 -50.17 -44.07 -24.71
N GLY A 115 -50.33 -44.08 -23.42
CA GLY A 115 -49.67 -44.98 -22.51
C GLY A 115 -49.33 -44.32 -21.18
N ARG A 116 -48.55 -44.95 -20.36
CA ARG A 116 -48.00 -44.35 -19.14
C ARG A 116 -46.77 -43.50 -19.44
N ASP A 117 -46.63 -42.46 -18.66
CA ASP A 117 -45.40 -41.66 -18.72
C ASP A 117 -44.17 -42.46 -18.35
N GLN A 118 -43.12 -42.34 -19.14
CA GLN A 118 -41.80 -42.84 -18.78
C GLN A 118 -41.19 -41.89 -17.75
N THR A 119 -40.71 -42.44 -16.66
CA THR A 119 -40.05 -41.62 -15.62
C THR A 119 -38.68 -42.16 -15.30
N SER A 120 -37.66 -41.27 -15.32
CA SER A 120 -36.30 -41.61 -14.92
C SER A 120 -35.88 -40.77 -13.72
N GLN A 121 -35.26 -41.39 -12.74
CA GLN A 121 -34.71 -40.77 -11.55
C GLN A 121 -33.26 -41.25 -11.41
N GLY A 122 -32.34 -40.33 -11.27
CA GLY A 122 -30.92 -40.66 -11.12
C GLY A 122 -30.21 -39.76 -10.13
N ILE A 123 -29.21 -40.28 -9.46
CA ILE A 123 -28.26 -39.51 -8.69
C ILE A 123 -26.87 -39.84 -9.20
N SER A 124 -26.08 -38.81 -9.50
CA SER A 124 -24.69 -38.99 -9.98
C SER A 124 -23.72 -38.04 -9.29
N THR A 125 -22.44 -38.40 -9.27
CA THR A 125 -21.39 -37.55 -8.75
C THR A 125 -20.14 -37.69 -9.62
N SER A 126 -19.34 -36.63 -9.73
CA SER A 126 -18.07 -36.62 -10.44
C SER A 126 -17.01 -37.38 -9.65
N PHE A 127 -16.59 -38.56 -10.13
CA PHE A 127 -15.47 -39.29 -9.54
C PHE A 127 -14.14 -38.62 -9.84
N THR A 128 -14.02 -37.98 -11.01
CA THR A 128 -12.83 -37.19 -11.40
C THR A 128 -12.58 -36.09 -10.38
N ASP A 129 -13.63 -35.39 -9.90
CA ASP A 129 -13.53 -34.34 -8.91
C ASP A 129 -13.02 -34.83 -7.55
N LEU A 130 -13.46 -36.02 -7.13
CA LEU A 130 -12.96 -36.66 -5.93
C LEU A 130 -11.48 -37.03 -6.04
N LEU A 131 -11.07 -37.55 -7.19
CA LEU A 131 -9.68 -37.93 -7.46
C LEU A 131 -8.73 -36.73 -7.52
N LEU A 132 -9.18 -35.61 -8.07
CA LEU A 132 -8.41 -34.36 -8.17
C LEU A 132 -8.50 -33.49 -6.91
N LEU A 133 -9.34 -33.81 -5.93
CA LEU A 133 -9.56 -33.02 -4.71
C LEU A 133 -8.25 -32.69 -3.95
N PRO A 134 -7.29 -33.64 -3.75
CA PRO A 134 -6.03 -33.31 -3.07
C PRO A 134 -5.14 -32.33 -3.87
N ALA A 135 -5.18 -32.41 -5.19
CA ALA A 135 -4.46 -31.49 -6.06
C ALA A 135 -5.08 -30.08 -6.04
N ARG A 136 -6.44 -30.00 -6.14
CA ARG A 136 -7.17 -28.72 -6.03
C ARG A 136 -6.90 -28.04 -4.68
N ARG A 137 -6.95 -28.77 -3.57
CA ARG A 137 -6.65 -28.22 -2.22
C ARG A 137 -5.26 -27.62 -2.15
N ARG A 138 -4.24 -28.29 -2.70
CA ARG A 138 -2.86 -27.77 -2.70
C ARG A 138 -2.73 -26.51 -3.54
N LEU A 139 -3.26 -26.53 -4.76
CA LEU A 139 -3.21 -25.37 -5.65
C LEU A 139 -3.92 -24.15 -5.05
N SER A 140 -5.13 -24.34 -4.50
CA SER A 140 -5.87 -23.24 -3.88
C SER A 140 -5.21 -22.72 -2.60
N ALA A 141 -4.55 -23.59 -1.81
CA ALA A 141 -3.78 -23.16 -0.64
C ALA A 141 -2.55 -22.35 -1.04
N ALA A 142 -1.86 -22.73 -2.14
CA ALA A 142 -0.73 -21.98 -2.65
C ALA A 142 -1.17 -20.63 -3.26
N GLU A 143 -2.29 -20.62 -3.99
CA GLU A 143 -2.90 -19.39 -4.51
C GLU A 143 -3.33 -18.44 -3.37
N PHE A 144 -3.90 -18.98 -2.31
CA PHE A 144 -4.23 -18.19 -1.11
C PHE A 144 -2.98 -17.54 -0.51
N ARG A 145 -1.87 -18.29 -0.33
CA ARG A 145 -0.59 -17.72 0.16
C ARG A 145 -0.06 -16.62 -0.76
N ARG A 146 -0.16 -16.81 -2.09
CA ARG A 146 0.21 -15.78 -3.07
C ARG A 146 -0.59 -14.49 -2.85
N ILE A 147 -1.90 -14.60 -2.62
CA ILE A 147 -2.78 -13.45 -2.38
C ILE A 147 -2.46 -12.80 -1.04
N GLU A 148 -2.18 -13.56 0.04
CA GLU A 148 -1.70 -13.01 1.32
C GLU A 148 -0.45 -12.14 1.14
N LEU A 149 0.53 -12.63 0.37
CA LEU A 149 1.76 -11.88 0.09
C LEU A 149 1.48 -10.62 -0.74
N ALA A 150 0.61 -10.72 -1.73
CA ALA A 150 0.21 -9.57 -2.55
C ALA A 150 -0.53 -8.50 -1.75
N VAL A 151 -1.43 -8.91 -0.85
CA VAL A 151 -2.13 -7.98 0.07
C VAL A 151 -1.13 -7.34 1.03
N GLY A 152 -0.25 -8.13 1.65
CA GLY A 152 0.81 -7.60 2.52
C GLY A 152 1.68 -6.57 1.80
N SER A 153 2.08 -6.83 0.56
CA SER A 153 2.83 -5.88 -0.28
C SER A 153 2.09 -4.56 -0.48
N LYS A 154 0.77 -4.60 -0.72
CA LYS A 154 -0.06 -3.39 -0.87
C LYS A 154 -0.17 -2.58 0.42
N LEU A 155 -0.26 -3.25 1.57
CA LEU A 155 -0.29 -2.59 2.87
C LEU A 155 1.04 -1.90 3.18
N VAL A 156 2.17 -2.56 2.90
CA VAL A 156 3.50 -1.97 3.05
C VAL A 156 3.69 -0.78 2.10
N ALA A 157 3.24 -0.88 0.85
CA ALA A 157 3.30 0.23 -0.10
C ALA A 157 2.48 1.43 0.38
N LEU A 158 1.26 1.21 0.88
CA LEU A 158 0.44 2.29 1.45
C LEU A 158 1.13 2.95 2.66
N ALA A 159 1.74 2.18 3.55
CA ALA A 159 2.49 2.73 4.67
C ALA A 159 3.59 3.70 4.21
N HIS A 160 4.36 3.31 3.19
CA HIS A 160 5.39 4.20 2.63
C HIS A 160 4.82 5.43 1.91
N GLU A 161 3.64 5.31 1.27
CA GLU A 161 2.96 6.47 0.72
C GLU A 161 2.51 7.45 1.82
N VAL A 162 1.99 6.94 2.94
CA VAL A 162 1.60 7.75 4.11
C VAL A 162 2.83 8.43 4.72
N GLU A 163 3.92 7.70 4.94
CA GLU A 163 5.18 8.26 5.44
C GLU A 163 5.68 9.40 4.54
N THR A 164 5.76 9.16 3.24
CA THR A 164 6.20 10.15 2.25
C THR A 164 5.30 11.40 2.29
N ALA A 165 4.00 11.22 2.31
CA ALA A 165 3.04 12.32 2.35
C ALA A 165 3.11 13.10 3.68
N TRP A 166 3.36 12.39 4.80
CA TRP A 166 3.51 13.01 6.11
C TRP A 166 4.77 13.89 6.17
N TYR A 167 5.94 13.38 5.72
CA TYR A 167 7.17 14.17 5.65
C TYR A 167 7.04 15.36 4.69
N ALA A 168 6.41 15.16 3.54
CA ALA A 168 6.14 16.23 2.58
C ALA A 168 5.26 17.33 3.18
N HIS A 169 4.22 16.96 3.96
CA HIS A 169 3.32 17.92 4.61
C HIS A 169 4.03 18.71 5.71
N VAL A 170 4.78 18.05 6.60
CA VAL A 170 5.54 18.71 7.65
C VAL A 170 6.60 19.65 7.06
N GLY A 171 7.32 19.21 6.04
CA GLY A 171 8.28 20.07 5.32
C GLY A 171 7.62 21.27 4.65
N ALA A 172 6.44 21.09 4.05
CA ALA A 172 5.68 22.20 3.47
C ALA A 172 5.25 23.23 4.52
N LEU A 173 4.86 22.79 5.72
CA LEU A 173 4.54 23.70 6.86
C LEU A 173 5.77 24.53 7.27
N GLN A 174 6.95 23.90 7.39
CA GLN A 174 8.20 24.61 7.73
C GLN A 174 8.56 25.66 6.67
N VAL A 175 8.51 25.30 5.39
CA VAL A 175 8.78 26.22 4.29
C VAL A 175 7.76 27.36 4.25
N ALA A 176 6.47 27.09 4.47
CA ALA A 176 5.43 28.11 4.47
C ALA A 176 5.62 29.10 5.61
N ALA A 177 5.92 28.63 6.82
CA ALA A 177 6.21 29.49 7.97
C ALA A 177 7.41 30.41 7.69
N MET A 178 8.47 29.87 7.08
CA MET A 178 9.64 30.65 6.68
C MET A 178 9.31 31.68 5.60
N ARG A 179 8.58 31.30 4.55
CA ARG A 179 8.18 32.23 3.48
C ARG A 179 7.25 33.33 3.98
N ASP A 180 6.39 33.03 4.96
CA ASP A 180 5.56 34.05 5.59
C ASP A 180 6.40 35.08 6.37
N ALA A 181 7.40 34.64 7.15
CA ALA A 181 8.33 35.52 7.85
C ALA A 181 9.16 36.39 6.88
N VAL A 182 9.65 35.78 5.79
CA VAL A 182 10.37 36.51 4.73
C VAL A 182 9.48 37.55 4.04
N ALA A 183 8.22 37.22 3.76
CA ALA A 183 7.28 38.17 3.16
C ALA A 183 6.95 39.32 4.09
N GLU A 184 6.85 39.09 5.40
CA GLU A 184 6.67 40.13 6.40
C GLU A 184 7.90 41.05 6.50
N ALA A 185 9.10 40.49 6.59
CA ALA A 185 10.34 41.23 6.56
C ALA A 185 10.44 42.13 5.31
N ALA A 186 10.20 41.57 4.12
CA ALA A 186 10.23 42.31 2.86
C ALA A 186 9.19 43.43 2.78
N ARG A 187 7.99 43.27 3.37
CA ARG A 187 7.01 44.35 3.48
C ARG A 187 7.53 45.50 4.37
N ASN A 188 8.15 45.18 5.50
CA ASN A 188 8.74 46.16 6.40
C ASN A 188 9.91 46.88 5.73
N GLU A 189 10.75 46.18 4.96
CA GLU A 189 11.82 46.78 4.15
C GLU A 189 11.28 47.75 3.10
N ALA A 190 10.23 47.39 2.38
CA ALA A 190 9.59 48.27 1.38
C ALA A 190 8.95 49.50 2.03
N ALA A 191 8.36 49.35 3.22
CA ALA A 191 7.85 50.48 3.98
C ALA A 191 8.96 51.45 4.44
N LEU A 192 10.10 50.89 4.87
CA LEU A 192 11.28 51.67 5.20
C LEU A 192 11.82 52.39 3.96
N ALA A 193 11.97 51.71 2.84
CA ALA A 193 12.43 52.28 1.58
C ALA A 193 11.50 53.45 1.12
N ARG A 194 10.21 53.34 1.30
CA ARG A 194 9.28 54.41 0.99
C ARG A 194 9.63 55.68 1.78
N ARG A 195 9.81 55.56 3.10
CA ARG A 195 10.19 56.69 3.97
C ARG A 195 11.52 57.34 3.57
N PHE A 196 12.53 56.50 3.20
CA PHE A 196 13.81 56.99 2.72
C PHE A 196 13.71 57.71 1.37
N HIS A 197 12.85 57.25 0.48
CA HIS A 197 12.58 57.88 -0.80
C HIS A 197 11.88 59.23 -0.65
N GLU A 198 10.82 59.26 0.18
CA GLU A 198 10.09 60.48 0.48
C GLU A 198 10.98 61.56 1.12
N ALA A 199 11.97 61.18 1.94
CA ALA A 199 12.98 62.03 2.50
C ALA A 199 14.15 62.41 1.52
N GLY A 200 14.14 61.86 0.28
CA GLY A 200 15.18 62.11 -0.71
C GLY A 200 16.49 61.31 -0.51
N ASN A 201 16.52 60.36 0.44
CA ASN A 201 17.71 59.62 0.82
C ASN A 201 18.04 58.43 -0.11
N ILE A 202 17.07 57.94 -0.91
CA ILE A 202 17.30 56.89 -1.92
C ILE A 202 16.66 57.27 -3.26
N SER A 203 17.19 56.70 -4.34
CA SER A 203 16.71 56.94 -5.68
C SER A 203 15.35 56.20 -5.92
N ARG A 204 14.61 56.69 -6.91
CA ARG A 204 13.39 56.02 -7.38
C ARG A 204 13.65 54.57 -7.77
N LEU A 205 14.77 54.26 -8.43
CA LEU A 205 15.17 52.92 -8.79
C LEU A 205 15.31 52.00 -7.54
N GLN A 206 16.02 52.49 -6.50
CA GLN A 206 16.17 51.74 -5.26
C GLN A 206 14.84 51.48 -4.56
N PHE A 207 13.91 52.45 -4.51
CA PHE A 207 12.58 52.26 -4.01
C PHE A 207 11.79 51.20 -4.80
N ASP A 208 11.78 51.31 -6.14
CA ASP A 208 11.04 50.37 -6.99
C ASP A 208 11.59 48.93 -6.88
N LEU A 209 12.91 48.75 -6.70
CA LEU A 209 13.53 47.46 -6.42
C LEU A 209 13.05 46.82 -5.11
N GLN A 210 12.91 47.60 -4.04
CA GLN A 210 12.38 47.09 -2.77
C GLN A 210 10.90 46.75 -2.84
N GLN A 211 10.10 47.55 -3.57
CA GLN A 211 8.69 47.23 -3.83
C GLN A 211 8.54 45.92 -4.60
N ALA A 212 9.37 45.72 -5.66
CA ALA A 212 9.37 44.50 -6.43
C ALA A 212 9.79 43.28 -5.60
N ALA A 213 10.78 43.43 -4.71
CA ALA A 213 11.23 42.38 -3.81
C ALA A 213 10.12 41.96 -2.82
N ALA A 214 9.40 42.96 -2.23
CA ALA A 214 8.27 42.66 -1.35
C ALA A 214 7.11 41.95 -2.07
N ALA A 215 6.78 42.38 -3.30
CA ALA A 215 5.76 41.73 -4.11
C ALA A 215 6.13 40.27 -4.43
N ARG A 216 7.40 40.02 -4.80
CA ARG A 216 7.92 38.67 -5.06
C ARG A 216 7.83 37.79 -3.81
N ALA A 217 8.30 38.27 -2.65
CA ALA A 217 8.21 37.53 -1.39
C ALA A 217 6.75 37.19 -1.01
N GLY A 218 5.82 38.13 -1.24
CA GLY A 218 4.39 37.88 -1.06
C GLY A 218 3.85 36.77 -1.98
N ILE A 219 4.26 36.73 -3.25
CA ILE A 219 3.88 35.66 -4.19
C ILE A 219 4.44 34.31 -3.75
N GLU A 220 5.70 34.24 -3.31
CA GLU A 220 6.31 33.01 -2.80
C GLU A 220 5.61 32.49 -1.51
N SER A 221 5.22 33.38 -0.59
CA SER A 221 4.41 33.00 0.57
C SER A 221 3.06 32.41 0.18
N LEU A 222 2.36 32.97 -0.82
CA LEU A 222 1.09 32.42 -1.32
C LEU A 222 1.28 31.05 -1.98
N ARG A 223 2.36 30.84 -2.73
CA ARG A 223 2.70 29.53 -3.32
C ARG A 223 2.95 28.49 -2.23
N ALA A 224 3.76 28.81 -1.24
CA ALA A 224 4.05 27.91 -0.12
C ALA A 224 2.78 27.52 0.66
N ARG A 225 1.83 28.44 0.86
CA ARG A 225 0.52 28.13 1.45
C ARG A 225 -0.33 27.20 0.56
N SER A 226 -0.25 27.36 -0.77
CA SER A 226 -0.89 26.44 -1.70
C SER A 226 -0.31 25.02 -1.61
N ASP A 227 1.02 24.91 -1.45
CA ASP A 227 1.71 23.63 -1.30
C ASP A 227 1.32 22.92 0.01
N VAL A 228 1.14 23.69 1.10
CA VAL A 228 0.58 23.16 2.36
C VAL A 228 -0.83 22.62 2.15
N ALA A 229 -1.69 23.35 1.43
CA ALA A 229 -3.05 22.87 1.16
C ALA A 229 -3.05 21.58 0.32
N ALA A 230 -2.21 21.50 -0.70
CA ALA A 230 -2.08 20.33 -1.56
C ALA A 230 -1.52 19.12 -0.80
N SER A 231 -0.45 19.29 -0.02
CA SER A 231 0.13 18.21 0.79
C SER A 231 -0.83 17.75 1.89
N ARG A 232 -1.59 18.66 2.52
CA ARG A 232 -2.64 18.33 3.48
C ARG A 232 -3.73 17.47 2.85
N ALA A 233 -4.20 17.83 1.65
CA ALA A 233 -5.23 17.06 0.93
C ALA A 233 -4.72 15.66 0.59
N ARG A 234 -3.49 15.55 0.06
CA ARG A 234 -2.88 14.25 -0.25
C ARG A 234 -2.76 13.35 0.98
N LEU A 235 -2.31 13.89 2.11
CA LEU A 235 -2.22 13.13 3.35
C LEU A 235 -3.62 12.73 3.87
N ALA A 236 -4.60 13.63 3.83
CA ALA A 236 -5.98 13.33 4.22
C ALA A 236 -6.59 12.18 3.39
N ASP A 237 -6.36 12.17 2.07
CA ASP A 237 -6.82 11.09 1.18
C ASP A 237 -6.22 9.73 1.60
N LEU A 238 -4.92 9.68 1.87
CA LEU A 238 -4.23 8.46 2.31
C LEU A 238 -4.69 7.99 3.70
N LEU A 239 -5.04 8.94 4.58
CA LEU A 239 -5.59 8.64 5.90
C LEU A 239 -7.09 8.27 5.86
N GLY A 240 -7.77 8.40 4.72
CA GLY A 240 -9.21 8.18 4.60
C GLY A 240 -10.03 9.23 5.37
N LEU A 241 -9.52 10.47 5.49
CA LEU A 241 -10.15 11.58 6.20
C LEU A 241 -10.92 12.48 5.24
N ALA A 242 -12.08 12.95 5.68
CA ALA A 242 -12.83 13.96 4.94
C ALA A 242 -12.10 15.32 4.94
N ALA A 243 -12.26 16.10 3.87
CA ALA A 243 -11.59 17.41 3.71
C ALA A 243 -11.83 18.40 4.86
N LYS A 244 -12.98 18.25 5.57
CA LYS A 244 -13.34 19.08 6.73
C LYS A 244 -12.80 18.58 8.08
N ALA A 245 -12.08 17.45 8.10
CA ALA A 245 -11.51 16.93 9.34
C ALA A 245 -10.43 17.89 9.87
N GLU A 246 -10.51 18.19 11.14
CA GLU A 246 -9.51 19.02 11.83
C GLU A 246 -8.41 18.12 12.38
N TRP A 247 -7.18 18.44 12.07
CA TRP A 247 -5.98 17.78 12.56
C TRP A 247 -4.74 18.64 12.27
N ARG A 248 -3.72 18.46 13.08
CA ARG A 248 -2.43 19.15 12.94
C ARG A 248 -1.31 18.14 13.14
N THR A 249 -0.29 18.19 12.29
CA THR A 249 0.95 17.43 12.48
C THR A 249 1.92 18.17 13.41
N VAL A 250 3.04 17.52 13.73
CA VAL A 250 4.22 18.23 14.23
C VAL A 250 4.64 19.30 13.21
N ASP A 251 5.28 20.35 13.66
CA ASP A 251 5.68 21.48 12.83
C ASP A 251 7.14 21.43 12.37
N ARG A 252 7.92 20.42 12.80
CA ARG A 252 9.35 20.30 12.50
C ARG A 252 9.76 18.85 12.28
N LEU A 253 10.73 18.66 11.36
CA LEU A 253 11.42 17.40 11.13
C LEU A 253 12.72 17.37 11.94
N SER A 254 13.09 16.21 12.46
CA SER A 254 14.39 15.98 13.11
C SER A 254 15.53 15.96 12.11
N MET A 255 16.74 16.22 12.61
CA MET A 255 17.95 16.10 11.79
C MET A 255 18.17 14.66 11.30
N PRO A 256 18.74 14.49 10.10
CA PRO A 256 19.13 13.19 9.58
C PRO A 256 20.10 12.45 10.50
N PRO A 257 19.85 11.19 10.87
CA PRO A 257 20.83 10.38 11.62
C PRO A 257 22.01 9.98 10.75
N ASP A 258 23.17 9.75 11.41
CA ASP A 258 24.39 9.28 10.74
C ASP A 258 24.41 7.75 10.65
N THR A 259 23.71 7.19 9.66
CA THR A 259 23.69 5.74 9.40
C THR A 259 24.14 5.45 7.97
N ALA A 260 25.18 4.64 7.83
CA ALA A 260 25.63 4.14 6.53
C ALA A 260 25.38 2.62 6.46
N GLN A 261 24.89 2.14 5.33
CA GLN A 261 24.63 0.73 5.07
C GLN A 261 25.32 0.29 3.78
N SER A 262 25.77 -0.97 3.72
CA SER A 262 26.36 -1.54 2.53
C SER A 262 25.29 -1.75 1.45
N ARG A 263 25.57 -1.33 0.22
CA ARG A 263 24.68 -1.51 -0.93
C ARG A 263 24.33 -2.98 -1.14
N ASP A 264 25.31 -3.88 -1.07
CA ASP A 264 25.13 -5.30 -1.34
C ASP A 264 24.22 -5.95 -0.26
N GLU A 265 24.33 -5.50 0.99
CA GLU A 265 23.44 -5.94 2.07
C GLU A 265 22.01 -5.47 1.85
N LEU A 266 21.80 -4.23 1.39
CA LEU A 266 20.49 -3.69 1.05
C LEU A 266 19.84 -4.47 -0.10
N ILE A 267 20.58 -4.78 -1.17
CA ILE A 267 20.09 -5.57 -2.30
C ILE A 267 19.72 -6.98 -1.84
N SER A 268 20.60 -7.66 -1.09
CA SER A 268 20.33 -9.00 -0.57
C SER A 268 19.07 -9.04 0.31
N ARG A 269 18.91 -8.03 1.16
CA ARG A 269 17.73 -7.84 2.00
C ARG A 269 16.46 -7.65 1.14
N ALA A 270 16.49 -6.77 0.15
CA ALA A 270 15.37 -6.51 -0.75
C ALA A 270 14.91 -7.78 -1.47
N LEU A 271 15.85 -8.52 -2.06
CA LEU A 271 15.55 -9.77 -2.78
C LEU A 271 14.97 -10.88 -1.89
N SER A 272 15.22 -10.83 -0.57
CA SER A 272 14.69 -11.79 0.40
C SER A 272 13.41 -11.33 1.10
N GLN A 273 13.21 -10.03 1.32
CA GLN A 273 12.13 -9.52 2.18
C GLN A 273 10.96 -8.89 1.42
N ARG A 274 11.13 -8.51 0.15
CA ARG A 274 10.04 -7.89 -0.62
C ARG A 274 8.89 -8.87 -0.85
N LEU A 275 7.70 -8.47 -0.39
CA LEU A 275 6.49 -9.30 -0.48
C LEU A 275 5.95 -9.41 -1.90
N ASP A 276 6.14 -8.40 -2.76
CA ASP A 276 5.77 -8.46 -4.17
C ASP A 276 6.58 -9.51 -4.94
N LEU A 277 7.90 -9.57 -4.69
CA LEU A 277 8.76 -10.59 -5.28
C LEU A 277 8.44 -11.99 -4.72
N ALA A 278 8.16 -12.09 -3.43
CA ALA A 278 7.72 -13.33 -2.80
C ALA A 278 6.39 -13.82 -3.39
N ALA A 279 5.43 -12.92 -3.66
CA ALA A 279 4.16 -13.26 -4.30
C ALA A 279 4.34 -13.80 -5.72
N LEU A 280 5.24 -13.21 -6.52
CA LEU A 280 5.56 -13.72 -7.87
C LEU A 280 6.28 -15.08 -7.84
N ARG A 281 7.16 -15.30 -6.87
CA ARG A 281 7.81 -16.62 -6.69
C ARG A 281 6.80 -17.70 -6.29
N GLU A 282 5.83 -17.35 -5.42
CA GLU A 282 4.74 -18.26 -5.09
C GLU A 282 3.85 -18.53 -6.32
N GLU A 283 3.59 -17.51 -7.16
CA GLU A 283 2.86 -17.70 -8.44
C GLU A 283 3.57 -18.70 -9.36
N VAL A 284 4.89 -18.62 -9.49
CA VAL A 284 5.68 -19.61 -10.26
C VAL A 284 5.48 -21.00 -9.68
N THR A 285 5.54 -21.18 -8.36
CA THR A 285 5.33 -22.48 -7.70
C THR A 285 3.92 -23.04 -7.95
N VAL A 286 2.89 -22.16 -7.86
CA VAL A 286 1.50 -22.54 -8.18
C VAL A 286 1.37 -23.05 -9.62
N LEU A 287 1.99 -22.33 -10.57
CA LEU A 287 1.92 -22.70 -11.99
C LEU A 287 2.73 -23.95 -12.31
N GLU A 288 3.85 -24.19 -11.64
CA GLU A 288 4.61 -25.46 -11.75
C GLU A 288 3.77 -26.64 -11.28
N ASP A 289 3.11 -26.54 -10.12
CA ASP A 289 2.21 -27.54 -9.59
C ASP A 289 0.99 -27.75 -10.51
N ALA A 290 0.41 -26.67 -11.02
CA ALA A 290 -0.73 -26.73 -11.95
C ALA A 290 -0.35 -27.43 -13.27
N LEU A 291 0.83 -27.13 -13.83
CA LEU A 291 1.35 -27.80 -15.00
C LEU A 291 1.57 -29.32 -14.73
N GLY A 292 2.12 -29.65 -13.56
CA GLY A 292 2.32 -31.04 -13.13
C GLY A 292 0.99 -31.82 -13.01
N VAL A 293 -0.06 -31.20 -12.48
CA VAL A 293 -1.41 -31.78 -12.40
C VAL A 293 -2.00 -31.91 -13.80
N THR A 294 -1.97 -30.87 -14.62
CA THR A 294 -2.52 -30.86 -15.98
C THR A 294 -1.84 -31.92 -16.85
N GLY A 295 -0.53 -32.00 -16.82
CA GLY A 295 0.24 -33.01 -17.61
C GLY A 295 -0.04 -34.43 -17.20
N ARG A 296 -0.20 -34.72 -15.90
CA ARG A 296 -0.43 -36.07 -15.36
C ARG A 296 -1.84 -36.57 -15.64
N TRP A 297 -2.83 -35.68 -15.54
CA TRP A 297 -4.24 -36.03 -15.62
C TRP A 297 -4.91 -35.66 -16.94
N ARG A 298 -4.15 -35.17 -17.94
CA ARG A 298 -4.67 -34.74 -19.25
C ARG A 298 -5.46 -35.82 -20.02
N LEU A 299 -5.14 -37.07 -19.76
CA LEU A 299 -5.82 -38.20 -20.39
C LEU A 299 -7.02 -38.72 -19.57
N LEU A 300 -7.24 -38.16 -18.39
CA LEU A 300 -8.42 -38.48 -17.59
C LEU A 300 -9.54 -37.55 -18.00
N GLY A 301 -10.47 -38.07 -18.80
CA GLY A 301 -11.73 -37.37 -19.07
C GLY A 301 -12.63 -37.29 -17.84
N THR A 302 -13.81 -36.72 -17.98
CA THR A 302 -14.81 -36.73 -16.94
C THR A 302 -15.30 -38.13 -16.67
N VAL A 303 -15.24 -38.59 -15.41
CA VAL A 303 -15.79 -39.84 -14.93
C VAL A 303 -16.90 -39.53 -13.96
N GLU A 304 -18.12 -39.89 -14.33
CA GLU A 304 -19.30 -39.76 -13.47
C GLU A 304 -19.81 -41.14 -13.06
N ALA A 305 -20.02 -41.36 -11.77
CA ALA A 305 -20.65 -42.56 -11.23
C ALA A 305 -21.99 -42.21 -10.63
N GLY A 306 -22.97 -43.05 -10.88
CA GLY A 306 -24.30 -42.77 -10.41
C GLY A 306 -25.15 -44.03 -10.24
N TYR A 307 -26.41 -43.83 -9.86
CA TYR A 307 -27.43 -44.83 -9.80
C TYR A 307 -28.70 -44.28 -10.41
N ARG A 308 -29.34 -45.03 -11.34
CA ARG A 308 -30.54 -44.66 -12.06
C ARG A 308 -31.65 -45.67 -11.82
N GLN A 309 -32.85 -45.15 -11.68
CA GLN A 309 -34.09 -45.95 -11.69
C GLN A 309 -34.99 -45.38 -12.78
N GLU A 310 -35.49 -46.24 -13.65
CA GLU A 310 -36.35 -45.89 -14.75
C GLU A 310 -37.61 -46.72 -14.70
N ARG A 311 -38.76 -46.11 -15.02
CA ARG A 311 -40.03 -46.78 -15.25
C ARG A 311 -40.36 -46.59 -16.71
N GLU A 312 -40.45 -47.68 -17.43
CA GLU A 312 -40.79 -47.65 -18.84
C GLU A 312 -42.31 -47.50 -19.09
N VAL A 313 -42.67 -47.24 -20.35
CA VAL A 313 -44.06 -47.03 -20.81
C VAL A 313 -44.96 -48.24 -20.50
N ASP A 314 -44.39 -49.46 -20.56
CA ASP A 314 -45.10 -50.74 -20.24
C ASP A 314 -45.26 -50.96 -18.73
N GLY A 315 -44.66 -50.10 -17.88
CA GLY A 315 -44.74 -50.15 -16.43
C GLY A 315 -43.62 -50.98 -15.80
N SER A 316 -42.68 -51.53 -16.57
CA SER A 316 -41.49 -52.19 -16.07
C SER A 316 -40.58 -51.21 -15.33
N LYS A 317 -39.84 -51.70 -14.33
CA LYS A 317 -38.90 -50.89 -13.55
C LYS A 317 -37.49 -51.41 -13.74
N LEU A 318 -36.63 -50.61 -14.32
CA LEU A 318 -35.19 -50.83 -14.46
C LEU A 318 -34.46 -50.01 -13.39
N ARG A 319 -33.43 -50.58 -12.81
CA ARG A 319 -32.55 -49.89 -11.85
C ARG A 319 -31.16 -50.47 -11.89
N GLY A 320 -30.16 -49.58 -11.78
CA GLY A 320 -28.79 -50.02 -11.78
C GLY A 320 -27.79 -48.88 -11.65
N PRO A 321 -26.52 -49.24 -11.45
CA PRO A 321 -25.44 -48.27 -11.50
C PRO A 321 -25.25 -47.69 -12.90
N THR A 322 -24.85 -46.42 -12.98
CA THR A 322 -24.49 -45.74 -14.22
C THR A 322 -23.06 -45.27 -14.14
N LEU A 323 -22.30 -45.40 -15.21
CA LEU A 323 -20.97 -44.91 -15.34
C LEU A 323 -20.86 -44.20 -16.69
N ASN A 324 -20.59 -42.88 -16.65
CA ASN A 324 -20.31 -42.08 -17.84
C ASN A 324 -18.82 -41.78 -17.87
N LEU A 325 -18.18 -42.11 -18.97
CA LEU A 325 -16.74 -41.96 -19.18
C LEU A 325 -16.49 -41.18 -20.46
N GLU A 326 -15.85 -40.03 -20.33
CA GLU A 326 -15.35 -39.26 -21.46
C GLU A 326 -14.02 -39.88 -21.95
N LEU A 327 -13.95 -40.21 -23.24
CA LEU A 327 -12.74 -40.80 -23.84
C LEU A 327 -11.99 -39.72 -24.67
N PRO A 328 -10.83 -39.24 -24.23
CA PRO A 328 -10.09 -38.17 -24.87
C PRO A 328 -9.30 -38.62 -26.09
N PHE A 329 -9.95 -39.12 -27.15
CA PHE A 329 -9.28 -39.56 -28.36
C PHE A 329 -8.75 -38.43 -29.22
N PHE A 330 -9.52 -37.33 -29.37
CA PHE A 330 -9.18 -36.20 -30.24
C PHE A 330 -8.56 -35.06 -29.47
N ASN A 331 -9.14 -34.70 -28.32
CA ASN A 331 -8.64 -33.68 -27.41
C ASN A 331 -8.02 -34.37 -26.18
N GLN A 332 -6.69 -34.47 -26.20
CA GLN A 332 -5.91 -35.03 -25.10
C GLN A 332 -5.35 -33.96 -24.16
N GLY A 333 -5.95 -32.78 -24.14
CA GLY A 333 -5.52 -31.66 -23.29
C GLY A 333 -4.24 -30.97 -23.80
N GLN A 334 -3.83 -31.15 -25.05
CA GLN A 334 -2.59 -30.56 -25.60
C GLN A 334 -2.60 -29.02 -25.45
N GLY A 335 -3.75 -28.37 -25.76
CA GLY A 335 -3.91 -26.94 -25.63
C GLY A 335 -3.86 -26.46 -24.18
N ALA A 336 -4.35 -27.27 -23.23
CA ALA A 336 -4.29 -26.93 -21.80
C ALA A 336 -2.83 -27.00 -21.29
N VAL A 337 -2.08 -28.01 -21.69
CA VAL A 337 -0.65 -28.14 -21.34
C VAL A 337 0.15 -26.97 -21.94
N ALA A 338 0.01 -26.70 -23.24
CA ALA A 338 0.72 -25.59 -23.88
C ALA A 338 0.39 -24.23 -23.26
N ARG A 339 -0.85 -24.02 -22.83
CA ARG A 339 -1.26 -22.80 -22.11
C ARG A 339 -0.58 -22.72 -20.74
N ALA A 340 -0.55 -23.81 -19.98
CA ALA A 340 0.09 -23.85 -18.66
C ALA A 340 1.61 -23.62 -18.76
N GLU A 341 2.27 -24.19 -19.79
CA GLU A 341 3.69 -23.95 -20.09
C GLU A 341 3.96 -22.48 -20.42
N ALA A 342 3.12 -21.86 -21.25
CA ALA A 342 3.24 -20.45 -21.60
C ALA A 342 3.00 -19.53 -20.38
N GLN A 343 2.03 -19.84 -19.53
CA GLN A 343 1.77 -19.10 -18.29
C GLN A 343 2.94 -19.21 -17.31
N LEU A 344 3.54 -20.39 -17.18
CA LEU A 344 4.70 -20.59 -16.33
C LEU A 344 5.92 -19.81 -16.85
N LEU A 345 6.15 -19.82 -18.16
CA LEU A 345 7.22 -19.03 -18.78
C LEU A 345 7.04 -17.53 -18.51
N ASP A 346 5.82 -17.02 -18.68
CA ASP A 346 5.48 -15.62 -18.40
C ASP A 346 5.70 -15.26 -16.92
N ALA A 347 5.25 -16.11 -15.99
CA ALA A 347 5.43 -15.88 -14.55
C ALA A 347 6.91 -15.86 -14.15
N ARG A 348 7.73 -16.77 -14.69
CA ARG A 348 9.18 -16.78 -14.46
C ARG A 348 9.85 -15.52 -14.99
N ALA A 349 9.50 -15.09 -16.21
CA ALA A 349 10.04 -13.87 -16.80
C ALA A 349 9.66 -12.63 -15.99
N ARG A 350 8.41 -12.56 -15.46
CA ARG A 350 7.98 -11.48 -14.57
C ARG A 350 8.76 -11.46 -13.25
N ALA A 351 8.98 -12.63 -12.63
CA ALA A 351 9.76 -12.73 -11.39
C ALA A 351 11.23 -12.32 -11.60
N GLU A 352 11.85 -12.71 -12.70
CA GLU A 352 13.21 -12.30 -13.07
C GLU A 352 13.27 -10.79 -13.35
N SER A 353 12.33 -10.25 -14.12
CA SER A 353 12.23 -8.82 -14.40
C SER A 353 12.07 -8.01 -13.13
N LEU A 354 11.20 -8.44 -12.20
CA LEU A 354 11.02 -7.73 -10.93
C LEU A 354 12.29 -7.78 -10.08
N ALA A 355 13.02 -8.90 -10.06
CA ALA A 355 14.28 -8.99 -9.32
C ALA A 355 15.31 -7.96 -9.83
N LEU A 356 15.46 -7.79 -11.15
CA LEU A 356 16.31 -6.74 -11.73
C LEU A 356 15.83 -5.33 -11.40
N VAL A 357 14.52 -5.09 -11.43
CA VAL A 357 13.94 -3.80 -11.02
C VAL A 357 14.25 -3.52 -9.56
N VAL A 358 14.12 -4.49 -8.66
CA VAL A 358 14.44 -4.36 -7.23
C VAL A 358 15.90 -3.95 -7.02
N GLU A 359 16.85 -4.60 -7.68
CA GLU A 359 18.27 -4.25 -7.60
C GLU A 359 18.53 -2.78 -8.02
N ASN A 360 17.92 -2.35 -9.12
CA ASN A 360 18.03 -0.98 -9.62
C ASN A 360 17.36 0.04 -8.70
N GLU A 361 16.16 -0.25 -8.18
CA GLU A 361 15.43 0.58 -7.23
C GLU A 361 16.26 0.81 -5.95
N VAL A 362 16.81 -0.26 -5.36
CA VAL A 362 17.65 -0.18 -4.15
C VAL A 362 18.90 0.64 -4.42
N THR A 363 19.57 0.39 -5.54
CA THR A 363 20.78 1.13 -5.91
C THR A 363 20.50 2.62 -6.04
N THR A 364 19.44 2.97 -6.78
CA THR A 364 19.05 4.38 -7.01
C THR A 364 18.62 5.04 -5.71
N ALA A 365 17.79 4.38 -4.89
CA ALA A 365 17.32 4.93 -3.63
C ALA A 365 18.45 5.12 -2.61
N ALA A 366 19.42 4.21 -2.55
CA ALA A 366 20.58 4.33 -1.69
C ALA A 366 21.47 5.51 -2.10
N GLU A 367 21.69 5.71 -3.40
CA GLU A 367 22.42 6.87 -3.92
C GLU A 367 21.69 8.19 -3.64
N GLN A 368 20.40 8.24 -3.86
CA GLN A 368 19.57 9.42 -3.55
C GLN A 368 19.58 9.77 -2.07
N LEU A 369 19.51 8.77 -1.18
CA LEU A 369 19.62 8.99 0.26
C LEU A 369 20.99 9.55 0.66
N ALA A 370 22.06 9.01 0.10
CA ALA A 370 23.43 9.49 0.37
C ALA A 370 23.61 10.95 -0.06
N LEU A 371 23.13 11.31 -1.27
CA LEU A 371 23.17 12.68 -1.78
C LEU A 371 22.29 13.64 -0.97
N ALA A 372 21.08 13.22 -0.58
CA ALA A 372 20.19 14.04 0.26
C ALA A 372 20.83 14.31 1.63
N ARG A 373 21.48 13.30 2.22
CA ARG A 373 22.22 13.43 3.48
C ARG A 373 23.40 14.42 3.34
N GLU A 374 24.23 14.24 2.31
CA GLU A 374 25.36 15.15 2.06
C GLU A 374 24.88 16.59 1.85
N THR A 375 23.78 16.77 1.11
CA THR A 375 23.17 18.07 0.88
C THR A 375 22.74 18.73 2.19
N SER A 376 22.01 17.98 3.06
CA SER A 376 21.59 18.48 4.36
C SER A 376 22.78 18.83 5.28
N ALA A 377 23.82 18.00 5.28
CA ALA A 377 25.04 18.26 6.04
C ALA A 377 25.76 19.53 5.57
N ARG A 378 25.89 19.75 4.26
CA ARG A 378 26.48 20.98 3.72
C ARG A 378 25.70 22.24 4.08
N TYR A 379 24.38 22.18 4.07
CA TYR A 379 23.55 23.28 4.55
C TYR A 379 23.81 23.57 6.02
N HIS A 380 23.78 22.53 6.86
CA HIS A 380 23.94 22.66 8.31
C HIS A 380 25.34 23.09 8.71
N ASP A 381 26.39 22.43 8.19
CA ASP A 381 27.76 22.56 8.68
C ASP A 381 28.54 23.69 7.99
N GLU A 382 28.18 24.04 6.75
CA GLU A 382 28.93 25.01 5.96
C GLU A 382 28.13 26.30 5.68
N LEU A 383 26.94 26.19 5.09
CA LEU A 383 26.23 27.35 4.56
C LEU A 383 25.55 28.18 5.66
N LEU A 384 24.85 27.55 6.60
CA LEU A 384 24.15 28.25 7.69
C LEU A 384 25.12 29.00 8.62
N PRO A 385 26.26 28.42 9.08
CA PRO A 385 27.25 29.15 9.87
C PRO A 385 27.88 30.31 9.09
N SER A 386 28.19 30.10 7.80
CA SER A 386 28.79 31.12 6.94
C SER A 386 27.87 32.32 6.71
N THR A 387 26.57 32.07 6.41
CA THR A 387 25.58 33.13 6.21
C THR A 387 25.26 33.86 7.53
N THR A 388 25.20 33.14 8.65
CA THR A 388 25.03 33.75 9.98
C THR A 388 26.18 34.66 10.34
N SER A 389 27.43 34.24 10.12
CA SER A 389 28.60 35.06 10.31
C SER A 389 28.62 36.30 9.39
N ALA A 390 28.21 36.13 8.12
CA ALA A 390 28.11 37.22 7.17
C ALA A 390 27.10 38.31 7.64
N VAL A 391 25.95 37.88 8.12
CA VAL A 391 24.92 38.81 8.69
C VAL A 391 25.48 39.56 9.89
N ALA A 392 26.13 38.87 10.83
CA ALA A 392 26.70 39.51 12.03
C ALA A 392 27.75 40.58 11.63
N ARG A 393 28.69 40.25 10.72
CA ARG A 393 29.68 41.19 10.22
C ARG A 393 29.08 42.37 9.44
N GLN A 394 28.02 42.11 8.67
CA GLN A 394 27.37 43.19 7.94
C GLN A 394 26.60 44.10 8.89
N GLN A 395 26.01 43.56 9.98
CA GLN A 395 25.39 44.36 11.05
C GLN A 395 26.40 45.29 11.73
N GLU A 396 27.59 44.77 12.04
CA GLU A 396 28.68 45.62 12.59
C GLU A 396 29.02 46.78 11.66
N ARG A 397 29.18 46.51 10.36
CA ARG A 397 29.49 47.52 9.34
C ARG A 397 28.38 48.58 9.22
N VAL A 398 27.11 48.18 9.34
CA VAL A 398 25.98 49.14 9.40
C VAL A 398 26.07 50.00 10.65
N ASN A 399 26.35 49.39 11.84
CA ASN A 399 26.48 50.10 13.11
C ASN A 399 27.62 51.19 13.06
N TYR A 400 28.69 50.92 12.32
CA TYR A 400 29.78 51.87 12.05
C TYR A 400 29.51 52.79 10.85
N MET A 401 28.29 52.78 10.27
CA MET A 401 27.90 53.56 9.07
C MET A 401 28.80 53.34 7.84
N LEU A 402 29.46 52.20 7.75
CA LEU A 402 30.35 51.84 6.62
C LEU A 402 29.57 51.36 5.41
N VAL A 403 28.37 50.85 5.58
CA VAL A 403 27.48 50.35 4.55
C VAL A 403 26.03 50.73 4.83
N GLY A 404 25.19 50.72 3.82
CA GLY A 404 23.77 51.01 3.95
C GLY A 404 22.95 49.86 4.57
N VAL A 405 21.81 50.18 5.20
CA VAL A 405 20.90 49.22 5.78
C VAL A 405 20.42 48.19 4.72
N PHE A 406 20.27 48.63 3.47
CA PHE A 406 19.78 47.74 2.40
C PHE A 406 20.82 46.65 2.02
N ASP A 407 22.11 46.86 2.29
CA ASP A 407 23.13 45.83 2.12
C ASP A 407 23.01 44.76 3.20
N LEU A 408 22.71 45.11 4.42
CA LEU A 408 22.39 44.17 5.51
C LEU A 408 21.16 43.34 5.17
N LEU A 409 20.08 44.02 4.72
CA LEU A 409 18.84 43.35 4.36
C LEU A 409 19.03 42.34 3.19
N ARG A 410 19.96 42.62 2.25
CA ARG A 410 20.33 41.67 1.20
C ARG A 410 21.00 40.43 1.79
N THR A 411 21.99 40.64 2.68
CA THR A 411 22.69 39.53 3.36
C THR A 411 21.74 38.69 4.21
N LYS A 412 20.74 39.32 4.87
CA LYS A 412 19.69 38.59 5.60
C LYS A 412 18.80 37.76 4.67
N ARG A 413 18.50 38.21 3.47
CA ARG A 413 17.75 37.40 2.48
C ARG A 413 18.54 36.14 2.08
N GLU A 414 19.84 36.27 1.85
CA GLU A 414 20.71 35.12 1.57
C GLU A 414 20.72 34.12 2.75
N GLN A 415 20.70 34.59 3.98
CA GLN A 415 20.56 33.74 5.16
C GLN A 415 19.20 33.02 5.20
N TYR A 416 18.10 33.72 4.90
CA TYR A 416 16.77 33.11 4.85
C TYR A 416 16.64 32.07 3.74
N ASP A 417 17.22 32.32 2.56
CA ASP A 417 17.25 31.37 1.47
C ASP A 417 18.07 30.11 1.85
N ALA A 418 19.17 30.27 2.61
CA ALA A 418 19.94 29.16 3.14
C ALA A 418 19.13 28.30 4.14
N TRP A 419 18.39 28.95 5.06
CA TRP A 419 17.49 28.24 6.00
C TRP A 419 16.39 27.47 5.27
N GLN A 420 15.79 28.07 4.27
CA GLN A 420 14.79 27.39 3.47
C GLN A 420 15.37 26.15 2.77
N GLY A 421 16.51 26.29 2.09
CA GLY A 421 17.18 25.17 1.43
C GLY A 421 17.54 24.05 2.42
N TYR A 422 17.91 24.41 3.66
CA TYR A 422 18.10 23.45 4.73
C TYR A 422 16.83 22.68 5.07
N PHE A 423 15.70 23.36 5.33
CA PHE A 423 14.42 22.67 5.62
C PHE A 423 13.97 21.77 4.48
N GLU A 424 14.12 22.23 3.25
CA GLU A 424 13.85 21.43 2.05
C GLU A 424 14.75 20.19 1.99
N SER A 425 16.04 20.33 2.26
CA SER A 425 17.00 19.22 2.25
C SER A 425 16.73 18.17 3.33
N VAL A 426 16.30 18.60 4.54
CA VAL A 426 15.89 17.70 5.62
C VAL A 426 14.63 16.91 5.23
N ARG A 427 13.63 17.59 4.67
CA ARG A 427 12.43 16.92 4.12
C ARG A 427 12.82 15.88 3.06
N ASP A 428 13.66 16.26 2.10
CA ASP A 428 14.07 15.41 0.99
C ASP A 428 14.88 14.20 1.47
N TYR A 429 15.67 14.35 2.53
CA TYR A 429 16.34 13.23 3.20
C TYR A 429 15.34 12.21 3.73
N TRP A 430 14.31 12.64 4.48
CA TRP A 430 13.33 11.73 5.05
C TRP A 430 12.50 11.04 3.97
N ILE A 431 12.15 11.75 2.89
CA ILE A 431 11.48 11.16 1.73
C ILE A 431 12.38 10.13 1.04
N ALA A 432 13.67 10.43 0.83
CA ALA A 432 14.62 9.49 0.24
C ALA A 432 14.83 8.26 1.14
N ARG A 433 14.84 8.43 2.48
CA ARG A 433 14.91 7.32 3.43
C ARG A 433 13.67 6.42 3.33
N THR A 434 12.47 7.00 3.24
CA THR A 434 11.23 6.24 3.01
C THR A 434 11.27 5.49 1.67
N ALA A 435 11.80 6.12 0.61
CA ALA A 435 11.97 5.45 -0.69
C ALA A 435 12.92 4.25 -0.61
N LEU A 436 14.03 4.37 0.15
CA LEU A 436 14.94 3.24 0.37
C LEU A 436 14.27 2.11 1.19
N ARG A 437 13.49 2.46 2.23
CA ARG A 437 12.69 1.47 3.00
C ARG A 437 11.69 0.74 2.09
N ALA A 438 11.02 1.46 1.21
CA ALA A 438 10.13 0.88 0.20
C ALA A 438 10.88 -0.07 -0.75
N ALA A 439 12.04 0.35 -1.26
CA ALA A 439 12.87 -0.44 -2.16
C ALA A 439 13.43 -1.72 -1.50
N THR A 440 13.78 -1.66 -0.21
CA THR A 440 14.29 -2.81 0.56
C THR A 440 13.19 -3.72 1.12
N GLY A 441 11.93 -3.30 1.03
CA GLY A 441 10.77 -4.08 1.49
C GLY A 441 10.46 -3.95 2.97
N GLY A 442 10.96 -2.92 3.68
CA GLY A 442 10.61 -2.67 5.08
C GLY A 442 11.63 -1.83 5.84
N LEU A 443 11.56 -1.88 7.18
CA LEU A 443 12.42 -1.10 8.08
C LEU A 443 13.91 -1.36 7.81
N LEU A 444 14.69 -0.30 7.83
CA LEU A 444 16.14 -0.39 7.75
C LEU A 444 16.76 -0.71 9.13
N PRO A 445 17.95 -1.33 9.21
CA PRO A 445 18.68 -1.46 10.45
C PRO A 445 18.88 -0.09 11.11
N GLY A 446 18.55 0.02 12.41
CA GLY A 446 18.62 1.27 13.16
C GLY A 446 17.38 2.16 13.10
N ASP A 447 16.33 1.76 12.36
CA ASP A 447 15.06 2.51 12.35
C ASP A 447 14.31 2.46 13.69
N GLU A 448 14.54 1.44 14.50
CA GLU A 448 13.92 1.29 15.84
C GLU A 448 14.36 2.39 16.83
N GLU A 449 15.54 2.97 16.63
CA GLU A 449 16.10 4.03 17.48
C GLU A 449 15.80 5.46 16.97
N THR A 450 15.34 5.61 15.72
CA THR A 450 15.23 6.90 15.03
C THR A 450 13.80 7.34 14.75
N LEU A 451 12.87 7.15 15.71
CA LEU A 451 11.62 7.90 15.66
C LEU A 451 11.97 9.40 15.77
N PRO A 452 11.42 10.27 14.90
CA PRO A 452 11.77 11.69 14.88
C PRO A 452 11.46 12.32 16.23
N MET A 453 12.50 12.49 17.06
CA MET A 453 12.40 13.32 18.26
C MET A 453 12.26 14.77 17.78
N THR A 454 11.20 15.42 18.20
CA THR A 454 10.97 16.84 17.95
C THR A 454 12.13 17.64 18.53
N VAL A 455 12.89 18.31 17.67
CA VAL A 455 13.87 19.31 18.10
C VAL A 455 13.08 20.48 18.70
N GLY A 456 13.41 20.85 19.95
CA GLY A 456 12.74 21.91 20.68
C GLY A 456 12.81 23.27 19.97
N ALA A 457 11.84 24.12 20.25
CA ALA A 457 11.68 25.45 19.66
C ALA A 457 12.86 26.43 19.88
N ASP A 458 13.82 26.06 20.74
CA ASP A 458 14.79 26.98 21.33
C ASP A 458 16.03 27.25 20.46
N GLU A 459 16.29 26.46 19.43
CA GLU A 459 17.48 26.64 18.58
C GLU A 459 17.32 27.66 17.42
N ILE A 460 16.10 28.16 17.15
CA ILE A 460 15.87 29.15 16.07
C ILE A 460 15.83 30.58 16.59
N SER A 461 15.52 30.80 17.85
CA SER A 461 15.69 32.10 18.50
C SER A 461 17.16 32.18 18.95
N GLY A 462 18.03 32.66 18.10
CA GLY A 462 19.38 33.06 18.47
C GLY A 462 19.36 34.26 19.45
N GLU A 463 18.62 34.14 20.51
CA GLU A 463 18.73 34.95 21.72
C GLU A 463 19.57 34.13 22.71
N THR A 464 20.87 34.22 22.55
CA THR A 464 21.78 34.10 23.70
C THR A 464 21.72 35.38 24.48
N PRO A 465 21.80 35.32 25.84
CA PRO A 465 21.55 36.39 26.75
C PRO A 465 22.47 37.62 26.57
#